data_bb777aacce6ffe3c9f66f1a1c534bb03
#
_entry.id   bb777aacce6ffe3c9f66f1a1c534bb03
#
_cell.length_a   1.000
_cell.length_b   1.000
_cell.length_c   1.000
_cell.angle_alpha   90.00
_cell.angle_beta   90.00
_cell.angle_gamma   90.00
#
_symmetry.space_group_name_H-M   'P 1'
#
loop_
_entity.id
_entity.type
_entity.pdbx_description
1 polymer ?
#
loop_
_entity_poly.entity_id
_entity_poly.type
_entity_poly.pdbx_seq_one_letter_code
_entity_poly.pdbx_strand_id
1 'polypeptide(L)'
;MYNCEICGDKADIHHIIHRSEGGFDIEINYKYLCALHHRGKNGPHQNQFVDLQYKIDMQTKLYSILPKEYYSPKEISQILGIHNNSLKRLLRNLKRYKEGYKKEDIIFTLMGCVRYTVDTLEELDLDLLIDAL
;
A
#
# COMPACT_ATOMS: atom_id res chain seq x y z
N MET A 1 13.56 11.05 -13.30
CA MET A 1 14.09 9.68 -13.41
C MET A 1 14.17 9.06 -12.03
N TYR A 2 13.77 7.81 -11.91
CA TYR A 2 13.72 7.12 -10.63
C TYR A 2 14.87 6.12 -10.51
N ASN A 3 15.34 5.93 -9.29
CA ASN A 3 16.36 4.95 -8.97
C ASN A 3 15.78 3.85 -8.09
N CYS A 4 16.20 2.62 -8.34
CA CYS A 4 15.77 1.44 -7.57
C CYS A 4 16.14 1.60 -6.09
N GLU A 5 15.16 1.39 -5.22
CA GLU A 5 15.36 1.50 -3.77
C GLU A 5 16.28 0.38 -3.22
N ILE A 6 16.47 -0.69 -3.98
CA ILE A 6 17.29 -1.83 -3.56
C ILE A 6 18.74 -1.70 -4.06
N CYS A 7 18.95 -1.38 -5.33
CA CYS A 7 20.30 -1.39 -5.93
C CYS A 7 20.76 -0.07 -6.55
N GLY A 8 19.89 0.93 -6.65
CA GLY A 8 20.22 2.24 -7.21
C GLY A 8 20.17 2.33 -8.73
N ASP A 9 19.93 1.25 -9.45
CA ASP A 9 19.80 1.27 -10.90
C ASP A 9 18.53 2.02 -11.32
N LYS A 10 18.44 2.34 -12.62
CA LYS A 10 17.25 2.95 -13.20
C LYS A 10 16.01 2.14 -12.88
N ALA A 11 14.95 2.80 -12.40
CA ALA A 11 13.76 2.14 -11.89
C ALA A 11 12.48 2.63 -12.54
N ASP A 12 11.48 1.75 -12.51
CA ASP A 12 10.08 2.06 -12.80
C ASP A 12 9.30 2.16 -11.50
N ILE A 13 8.08 2.69 -11.59
CA ILE A 13 7.15 2.74 -10.46
C ILE A 13 6.44 1.39 -10.36
N HIS A 14 6.55 0.76 -9.20
CA HIS A 14 5.73 -0.40 -8.83
C HIS A 14 4.61 0.08 -7.90
N HIS A 15 3.36 -0.24 -8.24
CA HIS A 15 2.22 0.01 -7.36
C HIS A 15 2.16 -1.10 -6.30
N ILE A 16 2.33 -0.74 -5.04
CA ILE A 16 2.32 -1.70 -3.92
C ILE A 16 0.96 -2.39 -3.85
N ILE A 17 -0.13 -1.60 -3.81
CA ILE A 17 -1.47 -2.10 -4.04
C ILE A 17 -1.75 -1.91 -5.52
N HIS A 18 -1.88 -3.00 -6.26
CA HIS A 18 -2.03 -2.97 -7.70
C HIS A 18 -3.36 -2.29 -8.10
N ARG A 19 -3.41 -1.71 -9.30
CA ARG A 19 -4.63 -1.08 -9.80
C ARG A 19 -5.80 -2.07 -9.82
N SER A 20 -5.54 -3.32 -10.17
CA SER A 20 -6.54 -4.40 -10.15
C SER A 20 -7.07 -4.71 -8.76
N GLU A 21 -6.32 -4.36 -7.72
CA GLU A 21 -6.69 -4.52 -6.31
C GLU A 21 -7.36 -3.28 -5.72
N GLY A 22 -7.58 -2.25 -6.53
CA GLY A 22 -8.13 -0.97 -6.09
C GLY A 22 -7.11 0.07 -5.67
N GLY A 23 -5.84 -0.13 -6.03
CA GLY A 23 -4.75 0.78 -5.67
C GLY A 23 -4.88 2.18 -6.24
N PHE A 24 -4.36 3.16 -5.51
CA PHE A 24 -4.38 4.58 -5.87
C PHE A 24 -3.02 5.05 -6.37
N ASP A 25 -3.04 6.04 -7.28
CA ASP A 25 -1.83 6.68 -7.80
C ASP A 25 -1.40 7.80 -6.84
N ILE A 26 -0.84 7.41 -5.71
CA ILE A 26 -0.29 8.31 -4.71
C ILE A 26 1.10 7.82 -4.29
N GLU A 27 1.95 8.73 -3.86
CA GLU A 27 3.36 8.45 -3.56
C GLU A 27 3.55 7.30 -2.57
N ILE A 28 2.71 7.22 -1.54
CA ILE A 28 2.83 6.17 -0.52
C ILE A 28 2.57 4.76 -1.09
N ASN A 29 1.85 4.68 -2.22
CA ASN A 29 1.59 3.41 -2.91
C ASN A 29 2.69 3.06 -3.92
N TYR A 30 3.73 3.87 -4.05
CA TYR A 30 4.79 3.65 -5.02
C TYR A 30 6.01 3.02 -4.37
N LYS A 31 6.59 2.07 -5.08
CA LYS A 31 7.90 1.50 -4.80
C LYS A 31 8.72 1.63 -6.07
N TYR A 32 9.91 2.21 -5.99
CA TYR A 32 10.75 2.40 -7.17
C TYR A 32 11.70 1.21 -7.29
N LEU A 33 11.53 0.42 -8.33
CA LEU A 33 12.25 -0.83 -8.52
C LEU A 33 12.76 -0.96 -9.96
N CYS A 34 14.02 -1.40 -10.12
CA CYS A 34 14.55 -1.75 -11.44
C CYS A 34 13.88 -3.02 -11.96
N ALA A 35 14.11 -3.34 -13.24
CA ALA A 35 13.50 -4.51 -13.86
C ALA A 35 13.74 -5.81 -13.07
N LEU A 36 14.96 -5.99 -12.58
CA LEU A 36 15.33 -7.19 -11.81
C LEU A 36 14.58 -7.27 -10.46
N HIS A 37 14.58 -6.17 -9.69
CA HIS A 37 13.94 -6.14 -8.37
C HIS A 37 12.43 -5.95 -8.44
N HIS A 38 11.88 -5.64 -9.61
CA HIS A 38 10.45 -5.51 -9.84
C HIS A 38 9.84 -6.84 -10.30
N ARG A 39 10.35 -7.37 -11.41
CA ARG A 39 9.78 -8.56 -12.07
C ARG A 39 10.65 -9.80 -11.97
N GLY A 40 11.84 -9.69 -11.41
CA GLY A 40 12.73 -10.81 -11.21
C GLY A 40 12.28 -11.73 -10.09
N LYS A 41 13.04 -12.79 -9.88
CA LYS A 41 12.74 -13.88 -8.94
C LYS A 41 12.48 -13.40 -7.51
N ASN A 42 13.21 -12.38 -7.06
CA ASN A 42 13.09 -11.82 -5.72
C ASN A 42 12.24 -10.54 -5.69
N GLY A 43 11.57 -10.21 -6.79
CA GLY A 43 10.68 -9.07 -6.87
C GLY A 43 9.24 -9.42 -6.50
N PRO A 44 8.40 -8.40 -6.25
CA PRO A 44 7.03 -8.61 -5.75
C PRO A 44 6.12 -9.33 -6.74
N HIS A 45 6.40 -9.29 -8.05
CA HIS A 45 5.58 -9.99 -9.05
C HIS A 45 5.80 -11.50 -9.06
N GLN A 46 6.97 -11.98 -8.65
CA GLN A 46 7.29 -13.41 -8.61
C GLN A 46 7.41 -13.97 -7.19
N ASN A 47 7.55 -13.11 -6.19
CA ASN A 47 7.75 -13.53 -4.81
C ASN A 47 6.65 -12.96 -3.92
N GLN A 48 5.72 -13.82 -3.51
CA GLN A 48 4.58 -13.45 -2.69
C GLN A 48 5.00 -12.85 -1.34
N PHE A 49 6.10 -13.33 -0.77
CA PHE A 49 6.62 -12.84 0.49
C PHE A 49 7.10 -11.40 0.37
N VAL A 50 7.80 -11.07 -0.72
CA VAL A 50 8.26 -9.70 -1.00
C VAL A 50 7.08 -8.77 -1.22
N ASP A 51 6.09 -9.20 -2.00
CA ASP A 51 4.87 -8.43 -2.26
C ASP A 51 4.14 -8.12 -0.94
N LEU A 52 3.95 -9.14 -0.11
CA LEU A 52 3.28 -8.99 1.18
C LEU A 52 4.06 -8.06 2.13
N GLN A 53 5.38 -8.17 2.15
CA GLN A 53 6.23 -7.33 2.97
C GLN A 53 6.09 -5.84 2.59
N TYR A 54 6.06 -5.54 1.30
CA TYR A 54 5.83 -4.17 0.82
C TYR A 54 4.45 -3.65 1.24
N LYS A 55 3.43 -4.49 1.18
CA LYS A 55 2.06 -4.13 1.60
C LYS A 55 2.00 -3.85 3.11
N ILE A 56 2.63 -4.68 3.92
CA ILE A 56 2.68 -4.47 5.37
C ILE A 56 3.44 -3.17 5.70
N ASP A 57 4.55 -2.92 5.03
CA ASP A 57 5.34 -1.69 5.23
C ASP A 57 4.53 -0.45 4.85
N MET A 58 3.78 -0.50 3.75
CA MET A 58 2.89 0.59 3.34
C MET A 58 1.82 0.84 4.39
N GLN A 59 1.18 -0.21 4.88
CA GLN A 59 0.13 -0.08 5.92
C GLN A 59 0.71 0.57 7.18
N THR A 60 1.89 0.15 7.60
CA THR A 60 2.59 0.73 8.76
C THR A 60 2.87 2.22 8.55
N LYS A 61 3.32 2.61 7.36
CA LYS A 61 3.53 4.02 7.02
C LYS A 61 2.25 4.82 7.07
N LEU A 62 1.13 4.26 6.58
CA LEU A 62 -0.17 4.91 6.61
C LEU A 62 -0.60 5.21 8.05
N TYR A 63 -0.44 4.28 8.96
CA TYR A 63 -0.72 4.52 10.38
C TYR A 63 0.18 5.60 10.96
N SER A 64 1.42 5.68 10.54
CA SER A 64 2.36 6.67 11.06
C SER A 64 2.04 8.10 10.58
N ILE A 65 1.54 8.26 9.34
CA ILE A 65 1.20 9.59 8.80
C ILE A 65 -0.23 10.02 9.12
N LEU A 66 -1.06 9.12 9.66
CA LEU A 66 -2.44 9.39 10.07
C LEU A 66 -2.61 9.14 11.57
N PRO A 67 -1.97 9.95 12.45
CA PRO A 67 -2.02 9.71 13.88
C PRO A 67 -3.38 10.00 14.53
N LYS A 68 -4.19 10.88 13.92
CA LYS A 68 -5.53 11.21 14.44
C LYS A 68 -6.52 10.11 14.11
N GLU A 69 -7.64 10.08 14.81
CA GLU A 69 -8.70 9.12 14.55
C GLU A 69 -9.58 9.51 13.37
N TYR A 70 -9.79 10.82 13.14
CA TYR A 70 -10.67 11.36 12.08
C TYR A 70 -9.97 12.44 11.28
N TYR A 71 -10.34 12.53 9.99
CA TYR A 71 -9.75 13.47 9.04
C TYR A 71 -10.81 14.08 8.12
N SER A 72 -10.68 15.38 7.84
CA SER A 72 -11.47 16.05 6.82
C SER A 72 -10.93 15.68 5.42
N PRO A 73 -11.74 15.85 4.35
CA PRO A 73 -11.25 15.64 2.98
C PRO A 73 -10.01 16.48 2.65
N LYS A 74 -9.96 17.71 3.13
CA LYS A 74 -8.81 18.61 2.92
C LYS A 74 -7.54 18.07 3.58
N GLU A 75 -7.64 17.59 4.80
CA GLU A 75 -6.51 16.98 5.51
C GLU A 75 -6.02 15.73 4.79
N ILE A 76 -6.93 14.87 4.34
CA ILE A 76 -6.59 13.66 3.59
C ILE A 76 -5.84 14.02 2.30
N SER A 77 -6.36 15.00 1.55
CA SER A 77 -5.74 15.48 0.32
C SER A 77 -4.32 15.99 0.55
N GLN A 78 -4.12 16.76 1.61
CA GLN A 78 -2.81 17.33 1.93
C GLN A 78 -1.81 16.28 2.40
N ILE A 79 -2.23 15.38 3.27
CA ILE A 79 -1.36 14.36 3.85
C ILE A 79 -0.94 13.33 2.79
N LEU A 80 -1.88 12.88 1.97
CA LEU A 80 -1.64 11.82 0.97
C LEU A 80 -1.20 12.35 -0.38
N GLY A 81 -1.32 13.66 -0.64
CA GLY A 81 -1.06 14.21 -1.97
C GLY A 81 -2.04 13.70 -3.01
N ILE A 82 -3.26 13.37 -2.60
CA ILE A 82 -4.27 12.79 -3.49
C ILE A 82 -5.09 13.88 -4.18
N HIS A 83 -5.28 13.72 -5.49
CA HIS A 83 -6.05 14.66 -6.31
C HIS A 83 -7.56 14.48 -6.15
N ASN A 84 -8.33 15.52 -6.51
CA ASN A 84 -9.77 15.58 -6.26
C ASN A 84 -10.55 14.37 -6.77
N ASN A 85 -10.30 13.90 -7.99
CA ASN A 85 -11.03 12.76 -8.55
C ASN A 85 -10.75 11.47 -7.79
N SER A 86 -9.48 11.24 -7.45
CA SER A 86 -9.07 10.10 -6.64
C SER A 86 -9.58 10.20 -5.21
N LEU A 87 -9.61 11.41 -4.66
CA LEU A 87 -10.16 11.66 -3.32
C LEU A 87 -11.65 11.33 -3.29
N LYS A 88 -12.41 11.74 -4.29
CA LYS A 88 -13.82 11.37 -4.41
C LYS A 88 -14.02 9.87 -4.48
N ARG A 89 -13.18 9.17 -5.25
CA ARG A 89 -13.20 7.71 -5.35
C ARG A 89 -12.90 7.06 -4.00
N LEU A 90 -11.91 7.55 -3.28
CA LEU A 90 -11.53 7.05 -1.95
C LEU A 90 -12.70 7.18 -0.97
N LEU A 91 -13.35 8.33 -0.93
CA LEU A 91 -14.36 8.66 0.08
C LEU A 91 -15.77 8.20 -0.28
N ARG A 92 -16.01 7.79 -1.53
CA ARG A 92 -17.35 7.49 -2.06
C ARG A 92 -18.14 6.50 -1.21
N ASN A 93 -17.50 5.45 -0.74
CA ASN A 93 -18.15 4.38 0.01
C ASN A 93 -17.84 4.42 1.50
N LEU A 94 -17.16 5.48 1.97
CA LEU A 94 -16.81 5.61 3.38
C LEU A 94 -17.89 6.37 4.14
N LYS A 95 -18.13 5.92 5.36
CA LYS A 95 -19.03 6.64 6.27
C LYS A 95 -18.40 7.97 6.68
N ARG A 96 -19.19 9.05 6.60
CA ARG A 96 -18.79 10.36 7.10
C ARG A 96 -19.37 10.54 8.50
N TYR A 97 -18.47 10.66 9.48
CA TYR A 97 -18.83 10.97 10.85
C TYR A 97 -18.84 12.49 11.05
N LYS A 98 -19.36 12.94 12.19
CA LYS A 98 -19.35 14.36 12.56
C LYS A 98 -17.92 14.93 12.55
N GLU A 99 -16.96 14.15 13.01
CA GLU A 99 -15.55 14.53 13.12
C GLU A 99 -14.79 14.41 11.79
N GLY A 100 -15.38 13.81 10.78
CA GLY A 100 -14.77 13.55 9.48
C GLY A 100 -14.78 12.07 9.11
N TYR A 101 -13.78 11.66 8.34
CA TYR A 101 -13.61 10.25 7.92
C TYR A 101 -12.64 9.54 8.86
N LYS A 102 -12.97 8.32 9.22
CA LYS A 102 -12.21 7.52 10.17
C LYS A 102 -10.94 6.98 9.52
N LYS A 103 -9.79 7.12 10.20
CA LYS A 103 -8.51 6.64 9.64
C LYS A 103 -8.53 5.15 9.29
N GLU A 104 -9.19 4.33 10.11
CA GLU A 104 -9.29 2.89 9.86
C GLU A 104 -9.96 2.60 8.51
N ASP A 105 -11.01 3.34 8.19
CA ASP A 105 -11.73 3.20 6.92
C ASP A 105 -10.89 3.70 5.74
N ILE A 106 -10.18 4.82 5.93
CA ILE A 106 -9.28 5.37 4.92
C ILE A 106 -8.18 4.37 4.59
N ILE A 107 -7.49 3.88 5.61
CA ILE A 107 -6.37 2.95 5.44
C ILE A 107 -6.84 1.63 4.80
N PHE A 108 -7.95 1.09 5.28
CA PHE A 108 -8.52 -0.15 4.73
C PHE A 108 -8.77 -0.01 3.22
N THR A 109 -9.38 1.10 2.79
CA THR A 109 -9.66 1.34 1.37
C THR A 109 -8.37 1.52 0.56
N LEU A 110 -7.40 2.26 1.09
CA LEU A 110 -6.11 2.46 0.42
C LEU A 110 -5.33 1.15 0.26
N MET A 111 -5.53 0.21 1.18
CA MET A 111 -4.90 -1.11 1.13
C MET A 111 -5.68 -2.13 0.30
N GLY A 112 -6.59 -1.67 -0.56
CA GLY A 112 -7.37 -2.55 -1.43
C GLY A 112 -8.42 -3.36 -0.68
N CYS A 113 -8.93 -2.83 0.42
CA CYS A 113 -9.92 -3.48 1.30
C CYS A 113 -9.41 -4.78 1.93
N VAL A 114 -8.13 -4.78 2.26
CA VAL A 114 -7.47 -5.87 2.98
C VAL A 114 -6.75 -5.30 4.20
N ARG A 115 -6.88 -5.98 5.33
CA ARG A 115 -6.13 -5.63 6.54
C ARG A 115 -4.99 -6.64 6.70
N TYR A 116 -3.76 -6.13 6.73
CA TYR A 116 -2.57 -6.95 6.89
C TYR A 116 -2.14 -6.94 8.36
N THR A 117 -1.76 -8.11 8.89
CA THR A 117 -1.27 -8.28 10.25
C THR A 117 0.06 -9.00 10.23
N VAL A 118 0.78 -8.99 11.37
CA VAL A 118 2.00 -9.78 11.53
C VAL A 118 1.71 -11.26 11.29
N ASP A 119 0.55 -11.72 11.75
CA ASP A 119 0.11 -13.11 11.56
C ASP A 119 0.00 -13.48 10.08
N THR A 120 -0.42 -12.55 9.22
CA THR A 120 -0.52 -12.78 7.77
C THR A 120 0.83 -13.22 7.18
N LEU A 121 1.92 -12.57 7.58
CA LEU A 121 3.25 -12.88 7.10
C LEU A 121 3.73 -14.24 7.64
N GLU A 122 3.45 -14.52 8.90
CA GLU A 122 3.78 -15.79 9.55
C GLU A 122 3.01 -16.95 8.92
N GLU A 123 1.74 -16.78 8.62
CA GLU A 123 0.91 -17.78 7.94
C GLU A 123 1.45 -18.09 6.55
N LEU A 124 1.84 -17.08 5.78
CA LEU A 124 2.44 -17.29 4.46
C LEU A 124 3.76 -18.06 4.55
N ASP A 125 4.60 -17.73 5.53
CA ASP A 125 5.88 -18.40 5.75
C ASP A 125 5.66 -19.88 6.11
N LEU A 126 4.67 -20.18 6.95
CA LEU A 126 4.30 -21.54 7.31
C LEU A 126 3.78 -22.33 6.11
N ASP A 127 2.91 -21.72 5.29
CA ASP A 127 2.35 -22.35 4.09
C ASP A 127 3.46 -22.69 3.09
N LEU A 128 4.42 -21.78 2.88
CA LEU A 128 5.57 -22.01 2.02
C LEU A 128 6.46 -23.15 2.55
N LEU A 129 6.61 -23.26 3.86
CA LEU A 129 7.37 -24.34 4.50
C LEU A 129 6.67 -25.69 4.30
N ILE A 130 5.35 -25.74 4.45
CA ILE A 130 4.54 -26.94 4.24
C ILE A 130 4.65 -27.40 2.80
N ASP A 131 4.55 -26.49 1.82
CA ASP A 131 4.65 -26.81 0.40
C ASP A 131 6.03 -27.34 0.02
N ALA A 132 7.07 -26.99 0.77
CA ALA A 132 8.43 -27.47 0.55
C ALA A 132 8.68 -28.89 1.10
N LEU A 133 7.79 -29.40 1.93
CA LEU A 133 7.89 -30.75 2.47
C LEU A 133 7.32 -31.77 1.48
#